data_835e49aba22e63acce77fe5dd7f9fe15
#
_entry.id   835e49aba22e63acce77fe5dd7f9fe15
#
_cell.length_a   1.000
_cell.length_b   1.000
_cell.length_c   1.000
_cell.angle_alpha   90.00
_cell.angle_beta   90.00
_cell.angle_gamma   90.00
#
_symmetry.space_group_name_H-M   'P 1'
#
loop_
_entity.id
_entity.type
_entity.pdbx_description
1 polymer ?
#
loop_
_entity_poly.entity_id
_entity_poly.type
_entity_poly.pdbx_seq_one_letter_code
_entity_poly.pdbx_strand_id
1 'polypeptide(L)'
;MRILVVEDDQIIREGISEYLSEFGYDIVQAKDGHEALKNFESYEINLVILDIQIPLLNGLEVLKEIRKKSELPVLMLTAFNDEEYKINAFSSLADGYMEKPFSLPVLKVRIDSLIKRHFGNHEKFEYNNAEVDFTSYSAK
;
A
#
# COMPACT_ATOMS: atom_id res chain seq x y z
N MET A 1 -0.63 1.03 12.05
CA MET A 1 -0.94 1.24 10.62
C MET A 1 -1.53 -0.01 10.02
N ARG A 2 -2.58 0.15 9.28
CA ARG A 2 -3.28 -0.98 8.65
C ARG A 2 -3.10 -0.92 7.15
N ILE A 3 -2.69 -2.05 6.57
CA ILE A 3 -2.39 -2.15 5.15
C ILE A 3 -3.37 -3.11 4.50
N LEU A 4 -3.96 -2.71 3.37
CA LEU A 4 -4.81 -3.58 2.57
C LEU A 4 -3.93 -4.17 1.46
N VAL A 5 -3.86 -5.50 1.40
CA VAL A 5 -3.06 -6.20 0.39
C VAL A 5 -4.02 -6.84 -0.60
N VAL A 6 -4.00 -6.38 -1.84
CA VAL A 6 -4.89 -6.85 -2.89
C VAL A 6 -4.08 -7.63 -3.92
N GLU A 7 -4.23 -8.94 -3.91
CA GLU A 7 -3.46 -9.83 -4.77
C GLU A 7 -4.23 -11.15 -4.90
N ASP A 8 -4.46 -11.61 -6.11
CA ASP A 8 -5.24 -12.83 -6.30
C ASP A 8 -4.42 -14.11 -6.07
N ASP A 9 -3.10 -14.06 -6.23
CA ASP A 9 -2.25 -15.22 -5.96
C ASP A 9 -2.14 -15.38 -4.45
N GLN A 10 -2.67 -16.48 -3.92
CA GLN A 10 -2.73 -16.69 -2.49
C GLN A 10 -1.35 -16.77 -1.85
N ILE A 11 -0.40 -17.40 -2.53
CA ILE A 11 0.95 -17.54 -1.96
C ILE A 11 1.61 -16.18 -1.84
N ILE A 12 1.51 -15.36 -2.86
CA ILE A 12 2.09 -14.02 -2.83
C ILE A 12 1.38 -13.16 -1.78
N ARG A 13 0.06 -13.22 -1.77
CA ARG A 13 -0.73 -12.41 -0.84
C ARG A 13 -0.42 -12.75 0.61
N GLU A 14 -0.36 -14.04 0.90
CA GLU A 14 -0.08 -14.47 2.28
C GLU A 14 1.37 -14.20 2.65
N GLY A 15 2.29 -14.34 1.70
CA GLY A 15 3.70 -14.04 1.97
C GLY A 15 3.91 -12.59 2.33
N ILE A 16 3.29 -11.68 1.58
CA ILE A 16 3.37 -10.26 1.89
C ILE A 16 2.75 -10.00 3.27
N SER A 17 1.59 -10.58 3.51
CA SER A 17 0.84 -10.33 4.74
C SER A 17 1.61 -10.80 5.97
N GLU A 18 2.17 -11.99 5.91
CA GLU A 18 2.93 -12.51 7.03
C GLU A 18 4.18 -11.68 7.29
N TYR A 19 4.89 -11.34 6.23
CA TYR A 19 6.12 -10.59 6.38
C TYR A 19 5.86 -9.24 7.03
N LEU A 20 4.88 -8.51 6.53
CA LEU A 20 4.59 -7.18 7.07
C LEU A 20 4.02 -7.24 8.49
N SER A 21 3.26 -8.29 8.79
CA SER A 21 2.72 -8.44 10.14
C SER A 21 3.83 -8.56 11.18
N GLU A 22 4.96 -9.12 10.79
CA GLU A 22 6.08 -9.27 11.72
C GLU A 22 6.65 -7.92 12.18
N PHE A 23 6.39 -6.88 11.41
CA PHE A 23 6.89 -5.55 11.74
C PHE A 23 5.81 -4.66 12.37
N GLY A 24 4.69 -5.26 12.77
CA GLY A 24 3.67 -4.53 13.51
C GLY A 24 2.56 -3.95 12.69
N TYR A 25 2.53 -4.19 11.39
CA TYR A 25 1.42 -3.71 10.56
C TYR A 25 0.22 -4.65 10.70
N ASP A 26 -0.96 -4.06 10.77
CA ASP A 26 -2.21 -4.82 10.69
C ASP A 26 -2.53 -5.04 9.22
N ILE A 27 -2.82 -6.27 8.83
CA ILE A 27 -3.01 -6.58 7.42
C ILE A 27 -4.44 -7.02 7.16
N VAL A 28 -5.07 -6.43 6.15
CA VAL A 28 -6.36 -6.86 5.62
C VAL A 28 -6.09 -7.36 4.22
N GLN A 29 -6.59 -8.53 3.87
CA GLN A 29 -6.33 -9.14 2.57
C GLN A 29 -7.55 -9.09 1.68
N ALA A 30 -7.32 -8.96 0.37
CA ALA A 30 -8.38 -9.04 -0.63
C ALA A 30 -7.83 -9.81 -1.82
N LYS A 31 -8.63 -10.71 -2.37
CA LYS A 31 -8.18 -11.54 -3.49
C LYS A 31 -8.70 -11.06 -4.84
N ASP A 32 -9.56 -10.07 -4.85
CA ASP A 32 -10.11 -9.51 -6.08
C ASP A 32 -10.55 -8.08 -5.86
N GLY A 33 -10.98 -7.43 -6.93
CA GLY A 33 -11.32 -6.01 -6.87
C GLY A 33 -12.56 -5.72 -6.04
N HIS A 34 -13.56 -6.62 -6.04
CA HIS A 34 -14.75 -6.40 -5.22
C HIS A 34 -14.44 -6.51 -3.75
N GLU A 35 -13.64 -7.52 -3.38
CA GLU A 35 -13.23 -7.67 -2.00
C GLU A 35 -12.38 -6.49 -1.56
N ALA A 36 -11.53 -5.98 -2.47
CA ALA A 36 -10.70 -4.83 -2.15
C ALA A 36 -11.54 -3.62 -1.79
N LEU A 37 -12.56 -3.30 -2.59
CA LEU A 37 -13.40 -2.14 -2.32
C LEU A 37 -14.25 -2.35 -1.09
N LYS A 38 -14.77 -3.55 -0.89
CA LYS A 38 -15.54 -3.85 0.29
C LYS A 38 -14.70 -3.66 1.55
N ASN A 39 -13.48 -4.19 1.53
CA ASN A 39 -12.61 -4.10 2.69
C ASN A 39 -12.09 -2.69 2.89
N PHE A 40 -11.88 -1.96 1.82
CA PHE A 40 -11.47 -0.57 1.92
C PHE A 40 -12.52 0.26 2.67
N GLU A 41 -13.80 -0.05 2.48
CA GLU A 41 -14.86 0.67 3.18
C GLU A 41 -15.11 0.16 4.58
N SER A 42 -14.84 -1.12 4.82
CA SER A 42 -15.16 -1.73 6.11
C SER A 42 -14.09 -1.49 7.17
N TYR A 43 -12.87 -1.21 6.77
CA TYR A 43 -11.75 -1.03 7.70
C TYR A 43 -11.10 0.32 7.45
N GLU A 44 -10.48 0.85 8.49
CA GLU A 44 -9.71 2.07 8.35
C GLU A 44 -8.35 1.70 7.79
N ILE A 45 -8.12 1.97 6.52
CA ILE A 45 -6.90 1.57 5.82
C ILE A 45 -5.97 2.76 5.70
N ASN A 46 -4.67 2.54 5.91
CA ASN A 46 -3.68 3.61 5.84
C ASN A 46 -2.81 3.54 4.58
N LEU A 47 -2.69 2.35 3.98
CA LEU A 47 -1.92 2.17 2.76
C LEU A 47 -2.48 0.96 2.02
N VAL A 48 -2.45 0.98 0.69
CA VAL A 48 -2.92 -0.14 -0.13
C VAL A 48 -1.79 -0.64 -1.00
N ILE A 49 -1.58 -1.96 -0.99
CA ILE A 49 -0.72 -2.64 -1.95
C ILE A 49 -1.67 -3.30 -2.94
N LEU A 50 -1.56 -2.94 -4.21
CA LEU A 50 -2.57 -3.27 -5.20
C LEU A 50 -1.95 -3.83 -6.47
N ASP A 51 -2.28 -5.08 -6.77
CA ASP A 51 -1.84 -5.70 -8.02
C ASP A 51 -2.69 -5.16 -9.16
N ILE A 52 -2.06 -4.90 -10.28
CA ILE A 52 -2.77 -4.42 -11.47
C ILE A 52 -3.72 -5.49 -12.00
N GLN A 53 -3.25 -6.74 -12.05
CA GLN A 53 -4.04 -7.81 -12.67
C GLN A 53 -4.73 -8.65 -11.63
N ILE A 54 -5.95 -8.27 -11.31
CA ILE A 54 -6.78 -9.01 -10.36
C ILE A 54 -8.15 -9.26 -11.00
N PRO A 55 -8.86 -10.31 -10.53
CA PRO A 55 -10.17 -10.63 -11.10
C PRO A 55 -11.23 -9.59 -10.75
N LEU A 56 -12.28 -9.59 -11.52
CA LEU A 56 -13.51 -8.83 -11.38
C LEU A 56 -13.33 -7.37 -11.74
N LEU A 57 -12.60 -6.60 -10.93
CA LEU A 57 -12.22 -5.24 -11.28
C LEU A 57 -10.72 -5.20 -11.35
N ASN A 58 -10.17 -4.64 -12.44
CA ASN A 58 -8.71 -4.58 -12.52
C ASN A 58 -8.17 -3.51 -11.57
N GLY A 59 -6.84 -3.54 -11.37
CA GLY A 59 -6.22 -2.66 -10.40
C GLY A 59 -6.45 -1.19 -10.66
N LEU A 60 -6.48 -0.79 -11.93
CA LEU A 60 -6.71 0.62 -12.24
C LEU A 60 -8.10 1.06 -11.80
N GLU A 61 -9.10 0.21 -12.01
CA GLU A 61 -10.45 0.55 -11.59
C GLU A 61 -10.56 0.66 -10.09
N VAL A 62 -9.90 -0.25 -9.36
CA VAL A 62 -9.87 -0.18 -7.90
C VAL A 62 -9.20 1.11 -7.45
N LEU A 63 -8.07 1.45 -8.07
CA LEU A 63 -7.33 2.66 -7.74
C LEU A 63 -8.19 3.90 -7.93
N LYS A 64 -8.93 3.98 -9.04
CA LYS A 64 -9.80 5.12 -9.30
C LYS A 64 -10.88 5.25 -8.24
N GLU A 65 -11.46 4.12 -7.83
CA GLU A 65 -12.48 4.17 -6.79
C GLU A 65 -11.92 4.62 -5.44
N ILE A 66 -10.71 4.15 -5.11
CA ILE A 66 -10.06 4.57 -3.89
C ILE A 66 -9.80 6.08 -3.92
N ARG A 67 -9.34 6.58 -5.06
CA ARG A 67 -9.01 8.00 -5.18
C ARG A 67 -10.23 8.93 -5.11
N LYS A 68 -11.42 8.41 -5.34
CA LYS A 68 -12.64 9.19 -5.13
C LYS A 68 -12.88 9.48 -3.65
N LYS A 69 -12.29 8.66 -2.77
CA LYS A 69 -12.57 8.74 -1.35
C LYS A 69 -11.38 9.12 -0.49
N SER A 70 -10.17 8.95 -0.99
CA SER A 70 -8.99 9.12 -0.15
C SER A 70 -7.75 9.39 -0.98
N GLU A 71 -6.78 10.07 -0.35
CA GLU A 71 -5.47 10.31 -0.96
C GLU A 71 -4.40 9.47 -0.28
N LEU A 72 -4.79 8.41 0.40
CA LEU A 72 -3.82 7.57 1.09
C LEU A 72 -2.83 6.94 0.09
N PRO A 73 -1.65 6.55 0.56
CA PRO A 73 -0.65 6.00 -0.36
C PRO A 73 -1.05 4.65 -0.93
N VAL A 74 -0.83 4.47 -2.22
CA VAL A 74 -1.09 3.22 -2.93
C VAL A 74 0.17 2.81 -3.67
N LEU A 75 0.62 1.59 -3.39
CA LEU A 75 1.76 0.99 -4.07
C LEU A 75 1.24 -0.07 -5.02
N MET A 76 1.52 0.10 -6.32
CA MET A 76 1.05 -0.83 -7.34
C MET A 76 2.06 -1.94 -7.56
N LEU A 77 1.57 -3.16 -7.73
CA LEU A 77 2.40 -4.29 -8.14
C LEU A 77 2.11 -4.58 -9.60
N THR A 78 3.15 -4.69 -10.42
CA THR A 78 2.99 -4.87 -11.86
C THR A 78 3.80 -6.05 -12.34
N ALA A 79 3.33 -6.71 -13.39
CA ALA A 79 4.13 -7.73 -14.06
C ALA A 79 5.21 -7.04 -14.90
N PHE A 80 6.23 -7.80 -15.24
CA PHE A 80 7.39 -7.26 -15.96
C PHE A 80 6.99 -6.54 -17.24
N ASN A 81 5.98 -7.01 -17.94
CA ASN A 81 5.61 -6.46 -19.24
C ASN A 81 4.42 -5.50 -19.19
N ASP A 82 4.13 -4.92 -18.02
CA ASP A 82 3.02 -3.99 -17.90
C ASP A 82 3.46 -2.53 -17.96
N GLU A 83 4.48 -2.25 -18.76
CA GLU A 83 5.04 -0.90 -18.81
C GLU A 83 4.06 0.16 -19.25
N GLU A 84 3.20 -0.17 -20.19
CA GLU A 84 2.22 0.80 -20.64
C GLU A 84 1.29 1.23 -19.54
N TYR A 85 0.88 0.30 -18.69
CA TYR A 85 0.03 0.63 -17.57
C TYR A 85 0.73 1.58 -16.60
N LYS A 86 2.01 1.32 -16.33
CA LYS A 86 2.75 2.16 -15.40
C LYS A 86 2.79 3.60 -15.88
N ILE A 87 3.08 3.78 -17.16
CA ILE A 87 3.27 5.11 -17.70
C ILE A 87 1.95 5.84 -17.89
N ASN A 88 0.97 5.17 -18.48
CA ASN A 88 -0.23 5.85 -18.94
C ASN A 88 -1.36 5.87 -17.95
N ALA A 89 -1.44 4.86 -17.09
CA ALA A 89 -2.61 4.70 -16.24
C ALA A 89 -2.38 5.08 -14.79
N PHE A 90 -1.19 4.84 -14.25
CA PHE A 90 -0.96 4.99 -12.83
C PHE A 90 -0.08 6.16 -12.45
N SER A 91 0.54 6.81 -13.43
CA SER A 91 1.59 7.79 -13.13
C SER A 91 1.10 8.95 -12.27
N SER A 92 -0.18 9.29 -12.34
CA SER A 92 -0.69 10.40 -11.56
C SER A 92 -1.57 9.97 -10.39
N LEU A 93 -1.89 8.70 -10.28
CA LEU A 93 -2.81 8.24 -9.24
C LEU A 93 -2.15 7.38 -8.17
N ALA A 94 -1.12 6.62 -8.54
CA ALA A 94 -0.42 5.77 -7.59
C ALA A 94 0.79 6.50 -7.04
N ASP A 95 1.21 6.10 -5.83
CA ASP A 95 2.36 6.72 -5.19
C ASP A 95 3.65 5.97 -5.49
N GLY A 96 3.57 4.77 -6.00
CA GLY A 96 4.76 4.02 -6.38
C GLY A 96 4.40 2.73 -7.08
N TYR A 97 5.41 2.07 -7.63
CA TYR A 97 5.25 0.81 -8.33
C TYR A 97 6.35 -0.15 -7.94
N MET A 98 6.06 -1.46 -7.98
CA MET A 98 7.10 -2.47 -7.91
C MET A 98 6.80 -3.54 -8.93
N GLU A 99 7.83 -3.99 -9.67
CA GLU A 99 7.67 -5.05 -10.64
C GLU A 99 7.85 -6.40 -9.99
N LYS A 100 7.06 -7.37 -10.42
CA LYS A 100 7.23 -8.76 -9.98
C LYS A 100 8.30 -9.40 -10.86
N PRO A 101 9.14 -10.25 -10.32
CA PRO A 101 9.20 -10.64 -8.91
C PRO A 101 9.91 -9.58 -8.07
N PHE A 102 9.55 -9.46 -6.81
CA PHE A 102 10.15 -8.46 -5.94
C PHE A 102 10.60 -9.09 -4.62
N SER A 103 11.46 -8.37 -3.93
CA SER A 103 11.97 -8.81 -2.64
C SER A 103 11.07 -8.26 -1.53
N LEU A 104 10.71 -9.08 -0.56
CA LEU A 104 9.89 -8.62 0.56
C LEU A 104 10.60 -7.54 1.38
N PRO A 105 11.91 -7.64 1.67
CA PRO A 105 12.58 -6.53 2.35
C PRO A 105 12.54 -5.23 1.57
N VAL A 106 12.66 -5.27 0.25
CA VAL A 106 12.58 -4.06 -0.57
C VAL A 106 11.16 -3.50 -0.54
N LEU A 107 10.16 -4.38 -0.59
CA LEU A 107 8.77 -3.96 -0.46
C LEU A 107 8.55 -3.21 0.85
N LYS A 108 9.09 -3.75 1.95
CA LYS A 108 8.93 -3.10 3.25
C LYS A 108 9.57 -1.72 3.27
N VAL A 109 10.75 -1.58 2.68
CA VAL A 109 11.41 -0.28 2.63
C VAL A 109 10.56 0.73 1.87
N ARG A 110 9.95 0.31 0.76
CA ARG A 110 9.07 1.19 0.00
C ARG A 110 7.84 1.58 0.79
N ILE A 111 7.26 0.63 1.50
CA ILE A 111 6.08 0.90 2.32
C ILE A 111 6.41 1.87 3.44
N ASP A 112 7.51 1.64 4.15
CA ASP A 112 7.92 2.52 5.22
C ASP A 112 8.17 3.93 4.70
N SER A 113 8.76 4.04 3.53
CA SER A 113 9.02 5.33 2.92
C SER A 113 7.74 6.06 2.55
N LEU A 114 6.77 5.35 1.98
CA LEU A 114 5.49 5.96 1.62
C LEU A 114 4.72 6.43 2.85
N ILE A 115 4.72 5.62 3.90
CA ILE A 115 4.04 5.99 5.13
C ILE A 115 4.71 7.21 5.76
N LYS A 116 6.02 7.23 5.80
CA LYS A 116 6.73 8.34 6.37
C LYS A 116 6.46 9.64 5.59
N ARG A 117 6.47 9.55 4.27
CA ARG A 117 6.24 10.72 3.43
C ARG A 117 4.83 11.26 3.61
N HIS A 118 3.86 10.37 3.72
CA HIS A 118 2.46 10.78 3.78
C HIS A 118 2.04 11.21 5.19
N PHE A 119 2.52 10.51 6.23
CA PHE A 119 2.06 10.74 7.60
C PHE A 119 3.10 11.36 8.51
N GLY A 120 4.33 11.53 8.06
CA GLY A 120 5.43 11.88 8.95
C GLY A 120 5.26 13.19 9.68
N ASN A 121 4.73 14.20 9.02
CA ASN A 121 4.54 15.50 9.67
C ASN A 121 3.50 15.44 10.76
N HIS A 122 2.46 14.67 10.57
CA HIS A 122 1.45 14.52 11.60
C HIS A 122 2.01 13.79 12.81
N GLU A 123 2.83 12.80 12.59
CA GLU A 123 3.45 12.08 13.69
C GLU A 123 4.34 12.97 14.51
N LYS A 124 5.07 13.87 13.88
CA LYS A 124 5.93 14.76 14.60
C LYS A 124 5.18 15.60 15.60
N PHE A 125 4.04 16.10 15.24
CA PHE A 125 3.28 16.89 16.16
C PHE A 125 2.71 16.10 17.30
N GLU A 126 2.34 14.88 17.05
CA GLU A 126 1.75 14.04 18.06
C GLU A 126 2.76 13.57 19.06
N TYR A 127 3.94 13.21 18.60
CA TYR A 127 4.94 12.64 19.44
C TYR A 127 5.75 13.63 20.22
N ASN A 128 5.67 14.85 19.85
CA ASN A 128 6.35 15.80 20.55
C ASN A 128 5.90 15.99 21.87
N ASN A 129 4.94 15.40 22.13
CA ASN A 129 4.55 15.38 23.33
C ASN A 129 5.15 14.23 23.91
N ALA A 130 5.79 13.57 23.31
CA ALA A 130 6.45 12.50 23.77
C ALA A 130 7.82 12.47 23.30
N GLU A 131 7.93 13.08 22.51
CA GLU A 131 8.94 12.77 21.83
C GLU A 131 9.46 12.67 21.35
N VAL A 132 9.42 13.26 21.39
CA VAL A 132 10.04 13.05 20.52
C VAL A 132 10.40 12.92 19.81
N ASP A 133 10.52 13.31 19.74
CA ASP A 133 10.96 12.94 18.82
C ASP A 133 11.17 12.44 18.16
N PHE A 134 11.11 12.84 18.25
CA PHE A 134 11.62 12.21 17.40
C PHE A 134 11.86 12.14 16.79
N THR A 135 11.87 12.37 16.92
CA THR A 135 12.35 12.19 16.25
C THR A 135 12.66 11.87 15.93
N SER A 136 12.38 12.26 16.33
CA SER A 136 12.90 11.68 15.86
C SER A 136 13.01 11.16 15.41
N TYR A 137 12.95 11.82 15.77
CA TYR A 137 13.34 11.28 15.11
C TYR A 137 13.52 10.94 14.62
N SER A 138 13.19 11.13 15.07
CA SER A 138 13.63 10.82 14.54
C SER A 138 13.68 10.67 14.15
N ALA A 139 13.23 11.04 14.53
CA ALA A 139 13.56 10.78 14.16
C ALA A 139 13.61 10.67 13.96
N LYS A 140 13.35 11.00 14.14
CA LYS A 140 13.58 10.86 14.03
C LYS A 140 13.77 10.83 13.84
#